data_033dc99a3c499fac27229c507c0f1fae
#
_entry.id   033dc99a3c499fac27229c507c0f1fae
#
_cell.length_a   1.000
_cell.length_b   1.000
_cell.length_c   1.000
_cell.angle_alpha   90.00
_cell.angle_beta   90.00
_cell.angle_gamma   90.00
#
_symmetry.space_group_name_H-M   'P 1'
#
loop_
_entity.id
_entity.type
_entity.pdbx_description
1 polymer ?
#
loop_
_entity_poly.entity_id
_entity_poly.type
_entity_poly.pdbx_seq_one_letter_code
_entity_poly.pdbx_strand_id
1 'polypeptide(L)'
;GSVYWNRGLGAAVMWIEGLRNAQKMHNKVGKAVNGAEFRDGYEAIDMNEARMKELGIDGMLAPFAISCENHEGAGKFAVMQWDGEKFNQVTGWEAPLDPKFIRGLVETSAAKFAKENNITPKKCG
;
A
#
# COMPACT_ATOMS: atom_id res chain seq x y z
N GLY A 1 -20.52 -6.91 3.62
CA GLY A 1 -20.01 -5.55 3.47
C GLY A 1 -19.82 -5.19 2.00
N SER A 2 -19.78 -3.92 1.67
CA SER A 2 -19.52 -3.48 0.29
C SER A 2 -18.01 -3.36 0.02
N VAL A 3 -17.61 -3.39 -1.26
CA VAL A 3 -16.22 -3.12 -1.68
C VAL A 3 -15.73 -1.77 -1.15
N TYR A 4 -16.61 -0.77 -1.10
CA TYR A 4 -16.27 0.56 -0.58
C TYR A 4 -15.97 0.55 0.93
N TRP A 5 -16.72 -0.25 1.68
CA TRP A 5 -16.45 -0.45 3.10
C TRP A 5 -15.05 -1.05 3.34
N ASN A 6 -14.73 -2.12 2.60
CA ASN A 6 -13.42 -2.77 2.71
C ASN A 6 -12.28 -1.83 2.31
N ARG A 7 -12.46 -1.01 1.27
CA ARG A 7 -11.50 0.02 0.87
C ARG A 7 -11.31 1.07 1.95
N GLY A 8 -12.40 1.55 2.55
CA GLY A 8 -12.34 2.51 3.65
C GLY A 8 -11.60 1.97 4.86
N LEU A 9 -11.89 0.73 5.24
CA LEU A 9 -11.20 0.07 6.35
C LEU A 9 -9.71 -0.13 6.04
N GLY A 10 -9.36 -0.61 4.84
CA GLY A 10 -7.97 -0.76 4.42
C GLY A 10 -7.21 0.57 4.43
N ALA A 11 -7.82 1.65 3.95
CA ALA A 11 -7.23 2.98 4.00
C ALA A 11 -7.01 3.46 5.45
N ALA A 12 -8.00 3.27 6.33
CA ALA A 12 -7.89 3.64 7.74
C ALA A 12 -6.75 2.88 8.44
N VAL A 13 -6.62 1.58 8.18
CA VAL A 13 -5.52 0.77 8.74
C VAL A 13 -4.17 1.29 8.26
N MET A 14 -4.00 1.58 6.97
CA MET A 14 -2.76 2.13 6.42
C MET A 14 -2.40 3.48 7.09
N TRP A 15 -3.38 4.35 7.27
CA TRP A 15 -3.16 5.63 7.97
C TRP A 15 -2.69 5.44 9.40
N ILE A 16 -3.32 4.52 10.14
CA ILE A 16 -2.96 4.22 11.54
C ILE A 16 -1.56 3.61 11.61
N GLU A 17 -1.21 2.68 10.74
CA GLU A 17 0.12 2.08 10.71
C GLU A 17 1.20 3.10 10.34
N GLY A 18 0.95 3.94 9.33
CA GLY A 18 1.84 5.05 9.01
C GLY A 18 2.06 6.00 10.19
N LEU A 19 0.99 6.35 10.90
CA LEU A 19 1.08 7.19 12.12
C LEU A 19 1.87 6.50 13.24
N ARG A 20 1.62 5.23 13.50
CA ARG A 20 2.35 4.45 14.50
C ARG A 20 3.85 4.36 14.20
N ASN A 21 4.18 4.09 12.94
CA ASN A 21 5.56 4.06 12.48
C ASN A 21 6.23 5.43 12.64
N ALA A 22 5.57 6.50 12.17
CA ALA A 22 6.05 7.87 12.32
C ALA A 22 6.34 8.22 13.78
N GLN A 23 5.40 7.95 14.67
CA GLN A 23 5.57 8.22 16.10
C GLN A 23 6.75 7.44 16.71
N LYS A 24 6.95 6.19 16.31
CA LYS A 24 8.08 5.37 16.77
C LYS A 24 9.41 5.90 16.24
N MET A 25 9.48 6.15 14.93
CA MET A 25 10.71 6.59 14.25
C MET A 25 11.21 7.95 14.77
N HIS A 26 10.28 8.85 15.09
CA HIS A 26 10.58 10.21 15.55
C HIS A 26 10.48 10.38 17.08
N ASN A 27 10.41 9.30 17.86
CA ASN A 27 10.28 9.32 19.33
C ASN A 27 9.11 10.19 19.83
N LYS A 28 7.97 10.11 19.14
CA LYS A 28 6.76 10.90 19.39
C LYS A 28 5.54 10.06 19.73
N VAL A 29 5.71 8.90 20.36
CA VAL A 29 4.59 8.04 20.74
C VAL A 29 3.58 8.83 21.60
N GLY A 30 2.31 8.82 21.20
CA GLY A 30 1.25 9.60 21.83
C GLY A 30 1.28 11.11 21.56
N LYS A 31 2.14 11.60 20.66
CA LYS A 31 2.25 13.02 20.30
C LYS A 31 1.93 13.23 18.81
N ALA A 32 1.62 14.46 18.47
CA ALA A 32 1.41 14.85 17.08
C ALA A 32 2.70 14.73 16.24
N VAL A 33 2.56 14.31 15.00
CA VAL A 33 3.61 14.30 13.98
C VAL A 33 3.26 15.32 12.90
N ASN A 34 4.27 15.86 12.23
CA ASN A 34 4.05 16.71 11.07
C ASN A 34 3.96 15.87 9.78
N GLY A 35 3.65 16.53 8.64
CA GLY A 35 3.46 15.82 7.36
C GLY A 35 4.70 15.09 6.86
N ALA A 36 5.91 15.63 7.09
CA ALA A 36 7.15 14.96 6.69
C ALA A 36 7.40 13.70 7.53
N GLU A 37 7.25 13.80 8.83
CA GLU A 37 7.36 12.66 9.75
C GLU A 37 6.31 11.58 9.45
N PHE A 38 5.07 12.00 9.13
CA PHE A 38 4.02 11.05 8.74
C PHE A 38 4.39 10.32 7.44
N ARG A 39 4.90 11.04 6.44
CA ARG A 39 5.37 10.42 5.20
C ARG A 39 6.46 9.38 5.47
N ASP A 40 7.44 9.69 6.32
CA ASP A 40 8.52 8.76 6.67
C ASP A 40 7.94 7.46 7.28
N GLY A 41 6.96 7.59 8.17
CA GLY A 41 6.26 6.44 8.76
C GLY A 41 5.37 5.69 7.77
N TYR A 42 4.79 6.38 6.80
CA TYR A 42 3.97 5.78 5.75
C TYR A 42 4.83 5.00 4.75
N GLU A 43 5.98 5.54 4.37
CA GLU A 43 6.99 4.88 3.53
C GLU A 43 7.70 3.70 4.23
N ALA A 44 7.46 3.51 5.53
CA ALA A 44 7.97 2.38 6.33
C ALA A 44 6.88 1.33 6.64
N ILE A 45 5.75 1.36 5.96
CA ILE A 45 4.68 0.37 6.15
C ILE A 45 5.13 -0.99 5.59
N ASP A 46 5.10 -2.02 6.44
CA ASP A 46 5.25 -3.43 6.08
C ASP A 46 4.02 -4.21 6.60
N MET A 47 3.07 -4.42 5.69
CA MET A 47 1.85 -5.19 5.94
C MET A 47 2.05 -6.63 5.48
N ASN A 48 2.99 -7.33 6.12
CA ASN A 48 3.18 -8.76 5.92
C ASN A 48 2.02 -9.58 6.54
N GLU A 49 1.96 -10.86 6.23
CA GLU A 49 0.88 -11.76 6.67
C GLU A 49 0.72 -11.79 8.20
N ALA A 50 1.83 -11.79 8.93
CA ALA A 50 1.81 -11.81 10.39
C ALA A 50 1.18 -10.52 10.95
N ARG A 51 1.55 -9.36 10.38
CA ARG A 51 0.98 -8.08 10.80
C ARG A 51 -0.50 -7.96 10.45
N MET A 52 -0.90 -8.42 9.27
CA MET A 52 -2.32 -8.42 8.87
C MET A 52 -3.16 -9.30 9.77
N LYS A 53 -2.64 -10.47 10.16
CA LYS A 53 -3.30 -11.37 11.11
C LYS A 53 -3.42 -10.76 12.50
N GLU A 54 -2.38 -10.10 13.00
CA GLU A 54 -2.41 -9.37 14.29
C GLU A 54 -3.49 -8.28 14.30
N LEU A 55 -3.70 -7.61 13.16
CA LEU A 55 -4.71 -6.56 13.00
C LEU A 55 -6.11 -7.10 12.70
N GLY A 56 -6.27 -8.40 12.48
CA GLY A 56 -7.55 -9.03 12.13
C GLY A 56 -8.08 -8.67 10.74
N ILE A 57 -7.20 -8.37 9.80
CA ILE A 57 -7.52 -7.99 8.41
C ILE A 57 -6.92 -8.95 7.38
N ASP A 58 -6.44 -10.10 7.81
CA ASP A 58 -5.94 -11.15 6.93
C ASP A 58 -7.02 -11.58 5.92
N GLY A 59 -6.60 -11.77 4.67
CA GLY A 59 -7.51 -12.08 3.57
C GLY A 59 -8.27 -10.90 2.96
N MET A 60 -8.27 -9.71 3.60
CA MET A 60 -8.92 -8.52 3.03
C MET A 60 -8.10 -7.86 1.93
N LEU A 61 -6.78 -7.86 2.08
CA LEU A 61 -5.81 -7.25 1.19
C LEU A 61 -4.66 -8.25 0.96
N ALA A 62 -3.98 -8.13 -0.18
CA ALA A 62 -2.71 -8.83 -0.36
C ALA A 62 -1.66 -8.25 0.59
N PRO A 63 -0.73 -9.07 1.12
CA PRO A 63 0.44 -8.54 1.83
C PRO A 63 1.24 -7.57 0.94
N PHE A 64 1.67 -6.44 1.49
CA PHE A 64 2.38 -5.39 0.76
C PHE A 64 3.33 -4.62 1.68
N ALA A 65 4.28 -3.93 1.07
CA ALA A 65 5.12 -2.95 1.72
C ALA A 65 5.12 -1.64 0.91
N ILE A 66 5.27 -0.52 1.59
CA ILE A 66 5.40 0.80 0.99
C ILE A 66 6.80 1.32 1.29
N SER A 67 7.44 1.91 0.30
CA SER A 67 8.73 2.58 0.46
C SER A 67 8.74 3.88 -0.34
N CYS A 68 9.76 4.71 -0.16
CA CYS A 68 9.95 5.91 -0.99
C CYS A 68 9.98 5.58 -2.51
N GLU A 69 10.48 4.42 -2.88
CA GLU A 69 10.59 4.00 -4.28
C GLU A 69 9.34 3.28 -4.81
N ASN A 70 8.50 2.77 -3.90
CA ASN A 70 7.30 2.01 -4.26
C ASN A 70 6.11 2.39 -3.38
N HIS A 71 5.27 3.29 -3.90
CA HIS A 71 4.00 3.67 -3.27
C HIS A 71 2.80 2.87 -3.79
N GLU A 72 3.01 1.93 -4.71
CA GLU A 72 1.92 1.17 -5.38
C GLU A 72 1.45 -0.03 -4.56
N GLY A 73 2.25 -0.45 -3.58
CA GLY A 73 1.96 -1.64 -2.77
C GLY A 73 2.24 -2.95 -3.50
N ALA A 74 1.40 -3.97 -3.29
CA ALA A 74 1.66 -5.33 -3.78
C ALA A 74 1.43 -5.52 -5.29
N GLY A 75 0.52 -4.74 -5.89
CA GLY A 75 0.10 -4.96 -7.26
C GLY A 75 -0.49 -6.36 -7.51
N LYS A 76 -1.02 -7.02 -6.48
CA LYS A 76 -1.57 -8.37 -6.53
C LYS A 76 -3.09 -8.35 -6.59
N PHE A 77 -3.66 -9.42 -7.14
CA PHE A 77 -5.11 -9.64 -7.20
C PHE A 77 -5.47 -11.06 -6.78
N ALA A 78 -6.74 -11.26 -6.45
CA ALA A 78 -7.31 -12.59 -6.26
C ALA A 78 -8.63 -12.69 -7.01
N VAL A 79 -8.96 -13.88 -7.49
CA VAL A 79 -10.25 -14.14 -8.14
C VAL A 79 -11.26 -14.53 -7.08
N MET A 80 -12.40 -13.85 -7.11
CA MET A 80 -13.55 -14.15 -6.25
C MET A 80 -14.67 -14.73 -7.08
N GLN A 81 -15.25 -15.84 -6.65
CA GLN A 81 -16.38 -16.49 -7.30
C GLN A 81 -17.63 -16.36 -6.44
N TRP A 82 -18.74 -15.96 -7.07
CA TRP A 82 -20.05 -15.95 -6.45
C TRP A 82 -20.65 -17.36 -6.43
N ASP A 83 -21.12 -17.84 -5.27
CA ASP A 83 -21.70 -19.17 -5.10
C ASP A 83 -23.25 -19.18 -5.04
N GLY A 84 -23.87 -18.01 -5.19
CA GLY A 84 -25.31 -17.80 -5.04
C GLY A 84 -25.66 -17.04 -3.75
N GLU A 85 -24.76 -17.00 -2.77
CA GLU A 85 -24.98 -16.36 -1.47
C GLU A 85 -23.85 -15.38 -1.10
N LYS A 86 -22.60 -15.74 -1.38
CA LYS A 86 -21.42 -14.94 -1.05
C LYS A 86 -20.31 -15.08 -2.10
N PHE A 87 -19.34 -14.17 -2.05
CA PHE A 87 -18.10 -14.27 -2.80
C PHE A 87 -17.07 -15.10 -2.03
N ASN A 88 -16.57 -16.16 -2.67
CA ASN A 88 -15.50 -17.00 -2.16
C ASN A 88 -14.21 -16.73 -2.94
N GLN A 89 -13.10 -16.59 -2.26
CA GLN A 89 -11.81 -16.49 -2.93
C GLN A 89 -11.41 -17.87 -3.47
N VAL A 90 -11.18 -17.97 -4.79
CA VAL A 90 -10.88 -19.23 -5.48
C VAL A 90 -9.44 -19.32 -5.97
N THR A 91 -8.66 -18.24 -5.86
CA THR A 91 -7.20 -18.25 -6.10
C THR A 91 -6.46 -17.71 -4.89
N GLY A 92 -5.15 -17.97 -4.81
CA GLY A 92 -4.25 -17.20 -3.95
C GLY A 92 -4.11 -15.74 -4.43
N TRP A 93 -3.23 -14.99 -3.78
CA TRP A 93 -2.81 -13.67 -4.25
C TRP A 93 -1.83 -13.81 -5.41
N GLU A 94 -2.30 -13.50 -6.62
CA GLU A 94 -1.55 -13.63 -7.86
C GLU A 94 -0.88 -12.31 -8.23
N ALA A 95 0.35 -12.39 -8.71
CA ALA A 95 1.05 -11.24 -9.30
C ALA A 95 0.68 -11.12 -10.80
N PRO A 96 0.78 -9.92 -11.40
CA PRO A 96 0.66 -9.78 -12.85
C PRO A 96 1.76 -10.58 -13.57
N LEU A 97 1.48 -11.01 -14.80
CA LEU A 97 2.39 -11.87 -15.59
C LEU A 97 3.80 -11.26 -15.78
N ASP A 98 3.88 -9.95 -15.91
CA ASP A 98 5.15 -9.25 -16.06
C ASP A 98 5.18 -7.94 -15.25
N PRO A 99 5.52 -8.03 -13.95
CA PRO A 99 5.64 -6.85 -13.10
C PRO A 99 6.71 -5.86 -13.58
N LYS A 100 7.79 -6.34 -14.21
CA LYS A 100 8.88 -5.47 -14.71
C LYS A 100 8.44 -4.66 -15.92
N PHE A 101 7.65 -5.25 -16.81
CA PHE A 101 7.07 -4.56 -17.95
C PHE A 101 6.16 -3.41 -17.49
N ILE A 102 5.24 -3.69 -16.56
CA ILE A 102 4.34 -2.68 -16.00
C ILE A 102 5.14 -1.56 -15.34
N ARG A 103 6.14 -1.91 -14.52
CA ARG A 103 7.00 -0.92 -13.85
C ARG A 103 7.73 -0.02 -14.86
N GLY A 104 8.28 -0.60 -15.93
CA GLY A 104 8.94 0.17 -17.01
C GLY A 104 8.01 1.15 -17.70
N LEU A 105 6.75 0.80 -17.93
CA LEU A 105 5.74 1.71 -18.49
C LEU A 105 5.45 2.88 -17.53
N VAL A 106 5.27 2.59 -16.23
CA VAL A 106 5.03 3.60 -15.20
C VAL A 106 6.20 4.57 -15.12
N GLU A 107 7.43 4.08 -15.03
CA GLU A 107 8.64 4.91 -14.94
C GLU A 107 8.83 5.78 -16.18
N THR A 108 8.61 5.23 -17.37
CA THR A 108 8.68 5.98 -18.63
C THR A 108 7.64 7.10 -18.67
N SER A 109 6.40 6.81 -18.29
CA SER A 109 5.31 7.79 -18.25
C SER A 109 5.57 8.88 -17.22
N ALA A 110 6.02 8.51 -16.01
CA ALA A 110 6.34 9.43 -14.94
C ALA A 110 7.50 10.37 -15.32
N ALA A 111 8.57 9.84 -15.93
CA ALA A 111 9.70 10.64 -16.39
C ALA A 111 9.30 11.65 -17.49
N LYS A 112 8.46 11.22 -18.43
CA LYS A 112 7.90 12.11 -19.47
C LYS A 112 7.09 13.23 -18.85
N PHE A 113 6.16 12.90 -17.97
CA PHE A 113 5.30 13.89 -17.27
C PHE A 113 6.13 14.87 -16.46
N ALA A 114 7.13 14.40 -15.71
CA ALA A 114 8.01 15.25 -14.91
C ALA A 114 8.76 16.25 -15.79
N LYS A 115 9.29 15.80 -16.95
CA LYS A 115 9.98 16.66 -17.91
C LYS A 115 9.05 17.73 -18.52
N GLU A 116 7.85 17.34 -18.92
CA GLU A 116 6.87 18.24 -19.56
C GLU A 116 6.35 19.32 -18.58
N ASN A 117 6.36 19.03 -17.27
CA ASN A 117 5.83 19.92 -16.23
C ASN A 117 6.92 20.55 -15.36
N ASN A 118 8.22 20.43 -15.74
CA ASN A 118 9.36 20.96 -14.98
C ASN A 118 9.38 20.49 -13.50
N ILE A 119 8.99 19.23 -13.26
CA ILE A 119 9.00 18.62 -11.93
C ILE A 119 10.36 17.92 -11.74
N THR A 120 11.05 18.23 -10.65
CA THR A 120 12.23 17.46 -10.24
C THR A 120 11.79 16.34 -9.31
N PRO A 121 11.88 15.07 -9.73
CA PRO A 121 11.52 13.95 -8.87
C PRO A 121 12.37 13.94 -7.59
N LYS A 122 11.72 13.66 -6.45
CA LYS A 122 12.43 13.45 -5.19
C LYS A 122 13.31 12.20 -5.31
N LYS A 123 14.56 12.32 -4.89
CA LYS A 123 15.44 11.15 -4.73
C LYS A 123 15.12 10.46 -3.41
N CYS A 124 14.96 9.14 -3.46
CA CYS A 124 14.96 8.30 -2.28
C CYS A 124 16.39 8.12 -1.82
N GLY A 125 16.70 8.41 -0.59
CA GLY A 125 18.04 8.34 -0.02
C GLY A 125 18.04 7.58 1.27
#